data_0442acf119d543ea3132b0411b725914
#
_entry.id   0442acf119d543ea3132b0411b725914
#
_cell.length_a   1.000
_cell.length_b   1.000
_cell.length_c   1.000
_cell.angle_alpha   90.00
_cell.angle_beta   90.00
_cell.angle_gamma   90.00
#
_symmetry.space_group_name_H-M   'P 1'
#
loop_
_entity.id
_entity.type
_entity.pdbx_description
1 polymer ?
#
loop_
_entity_poly.entity_id
_entity_poly.type
_entity_poly.pdbx_seq_one_letter_code
_entity_poly.pdbx_strand_id
1 'polypeptide(L)'
;MGDEMQNKNLSESISGRIKQRIIVGEYAVGSQLPNEQELSESLNVSRTTIREAVKLLVSRHVLEIERGRGTFVAAIPGLSDDPFGLEFVSESILKPNLCLFRTIVEPGVCALAAANASTHQLEDMAQQVDRMNEISRLVVDSSIDEWIDEFIDQEIAFHTLIYKMTHNVVFERMTDIISRSVIINSTALNYRQAFDFSKYTEIHTALYHAIASKDPDRAKACGYEHMATFSLFL
;
A
#
# COMPACT_ATOMS: atom_id res chain seq x y z
N MET A 1 -7.28 30.11 29.23
CA MET A 1 -7.20 28.65 29.46
C MET A 1 -8.57 27.97 29.40
N GLY A 2 -9.66 28.44 30.05
CA GLY A 2 -10.98 27.76 29.96
C GLY A 2 -11.60 27.79 28.56
N ASP A 3 -11.56 28.94 27.90
CA ASP A 3 -12.17 29.15 26.57
C ASP A 3 -11.44 28.39 25.45
N GLU A 4 -10.12 28.26 25.52
CA GLU A 4 -9.33 27.47 24.55
C GLU A 4 -9.56 25.97 24.68
N MET A 5 -9.68 25.45 25.90
CA MET A 5 -10.02 24.05 26.14
C MET A 5 -11.44 23.70 25.67
N GLN A 6 -12.40 24.63 25.87
CA GLN A 6 -13.78 24.43 25.43
C GLN A 6 -13.90 24.46 23.90
N ASN A 7 -13.14 25.34 23.23
CA ASN A 7 -13.08 25.42 21.77
C ASN A 7 -12.40 24.18 21.15
N LYS A 8 -11.36 23.65 21.78
CA LYS A 8 -10.68 22.42 21.34
C LYS A 8 -11.61 21.21 21.43
N ASN A 9 -12.33 21.05 22.54
CA ASN A 9 -13.32 19.98 22.71
C ASN A 9 -14.45 20.07 21.68
N LEU A 10 -14.88 21.29 21.32
CA LEU A 10 -15.92 21.49 20.32
C LEU A 10 -15.41 21.12 18.91
N SER A 11 -14.20 21.54 18.53
CA SER A 11 -13.60 21.19 17.23
C SER A 11 -13.39 19.68 17.10
N GLU A 12 -12.97 18.98 18.16
CA GLU A 12 -12.88 17.53 18.19
C GLU A 12 -14.24 16.86 18.01
N SER A 13 -15.28 17.35 18.69
CA SER A 13 -16.66 16.84 18.53
C SER A 13 -17.16 17.04 17.10
N ILE A 14 -16.92 18.20 16.49
CA ILE A 14 -17.30 18.48 15.11
C ILE A 14 -16.51 17.61 14.12
N SER A 15 -15.21 17.43 14.34
CA SER A 15 -14.40 16.51 13.51
C SER A 15 -14.96 15.08 13.55
N GLY A 16 -15.38 14.62 14.74
CA GLY A 16 -16.06 13.34 14.90
C GLY A 16 -17.37 13.24 14.11
N ARG A 17 -18.19 14.31 14.11
CA ARG A 17 -19.45 14.35 13.33
C ARG A 17 -19.18 14.32 11.83
N ILE A 18 -18.21 15.06 11.31
CA ILE A 18 -17.83 15.03 9.89
C ILE A 18 -17.30 13.63 9.53
N LYS A 19 -16.41 13.06 10.35
CA LYS A 19 -15.90 11.69 10.16
C LYS A 19 -17.05 10.67 10.10
N GLN A 20 -18.04 10.79 10.97
CA GLN A 20 -19.19 9.88 10.97
C GLN A 20 -20.00 9.99 9.67
N ARG A 21 -20.19 11.18 9.11
CA ARG A 21 -20.88 11.39 7.83
C ARG A 21 -20.10 10.75 6.65
N ILE A 22 -18.75 10.74 6.71
CA ILE A 22 -17.91 10.02 5.75
C ILE A 22 -18.11 8.50 5.91
N ILE A 23 -18.08 7.99 7.14
CA ILE A 23 -18.24 6.55 7.43
C ILE A 23 -19.59 6.02 6.94
N VAL A 24 -20.66 6.78 7.10
CA VAL A 24 -21.99 6.38 6.62
C VAL A 24 -22.25 6.70 5.15
N GLY A 25 -21.26 7.24 4.43
CA GLY A 25 -21.34 7.51 3.00
C GLY A 25 -22.07 8.79 2.59
N GLU A 26 -22.43 9.67 3.54
CA GLU A 26 -23.01 10.99 3.22
C GLU A 26 -22.00 11.85 2.44
N TYR A 27 -20.73 11.77 2.80
CA TYR A 27 -19.61 12.30 2.02
C TYR A 27 -18.80 11.12 1.48
N ALA A 28 -18.91 10.90 0.17
CA ALA A 28 -18.22 9.77 -0.48
C ALA A 28 -16.69 9.97 -0.50
N VAL A 29 -15.95 8.87 -0.50
CA VAL A 29 -14.49 8.89 -0.71
C VAL A 29 -14.16 9.60 -2.03
N GLY A 30 -13.17 10.50 -2.01
CA GLY A 30 -12.76 11.32 -3.16
C GLY A 30 -13.71 12.48 -3.48
N SER A 31 -14.87 12.62 -2.79
CA SER A 31 -15.76 13.73 -3.03
C SER A 31 -15.33 15.00 -2.32
N GLN A 32 -15.71 16.15 -2.89
CA GLN A 32 -15.52 17.45 -2.28
C GLN A 32 -16.51 17.64 -1.11
N LEU A 33 -16.01 18.11 0.03
CA LEU A 33 -16.86 18.55 1.14
C LEU A 33 -17.53 19.89 0.83
N PRO A 34 -18.71 20.14 1.43
CA PRO A 34 -19.25 21.48 1.49
C PRO A 34 -18.24 22.48 2.04
N ASN A 35 -18.28 23.73 1.60
CA ASN A 35 -17.33 24.74 2.06
C ASN A 35 -17.52 25.09 3.55
N GLU A 36 -16.55 25.83 4.14
CA GLU A 36 -16.57 26.17 5.57
C GLU A 36 -17.86 26.88 6.00
N GLN A 37 -18.46 27.68 5.13
CA GLN A 37 -19.70 28.38 5.44
C GLN A 37 -20.90 27.42 5.47
N GLU A 38 -21.05 26.58 4.46
CA GLU A 38 -22.11 25.58 4.38
C GLU A 38 -22.02 24.59 5.55
N LEU A 39 -20.79 24.12 5.89
CA LEU A 39 -20.58 23.27 7.05
C LEU A 39 -20.92 23.97 8.36
N SER A 40 -20.56 25.25 8.49
CA SER A 40 -20.87 26.09 9.67
C SER A 40 -22.39 26.20 9.88
N GLU A 41 -23.13 26.46 8.81
CA GLU A 41 -24.59 26.52 8.84
C GLU A 41 -25.22 25.16 9.17
N SER A 42 -24.80 24.10 8.49
CA SER A 42 -25.37 22.74 8.65
C SER A 42 -25.08 22.13 10.03
N LEU A 43 -23.95 22.47 10.63
CA LEU A 43 -23.53 21.96 11.94
C LEU A 43 -23.84 22.90 13.11
N ASN A 44 -24.33 24.12 12.79
CA ASN A 44 -24.64 25.21 13.73
C ASN A 44 -23.48 25.56 14.66
N VAL A 45 -22.32 25.81 14.07
CA VAL A 45 -21.10 26.23 14.79
C VAL A 45 -20.36 27.32 14.01
N SER A 46 -19.38 27.97 14.64
CA SER A 46 -18.60 29.02 13.99
C SER A 46 -17.72 28.46 12.86
N ARG A 47 -17.44 29.31 11.85
CA ARG A 47 -16.49 28.94 10.76
C ARG A 47 -15.08 28.64 11.30
N THR A 48 -14.67 29.30 12.39
CA THR A 48 -13.41 28.99 13.06
C THR A 48 -13.40 27.57 13.61
N THR A 49 -14.49 27.14 14.25
CA THR A 49 -14.66 25.75 14.73
C THR A 49 -14.58 24.75 13.59
N ILE A 50 -15.24 25.02 12.45
CA ILE A 50 -15.16 24.18 11.25
C ILE A 50 -13.72 24.07 10.74
N ARG A 51 -13.03 25.22 10.63
CA ARG A 51 -11.64 25.23 10.16
C ARG A 51 -10.72 24.39 11.04
N GLU A 52 -10.84 24.48 12.34
CA GLU A 52 -10.06 23.66 13.27
C GLU A 52 -10.45 22.17 13.17
N ALA A 53 -11.73 21.85 13.02
CA ALA A 53 -12.18 20.49 12.80
C ALA A 53 -11.66 19.89 11.49
N VAL A 54 -11.66 20.67 10.40
CA VAL A 54 -11.08 20.28 9.11
C VAL A 54 -9.57 20.05 9.24
N LYS A 55 -8.82 20.94 9.90
CA LYS A 55 -7.39 20.74 10.15
C LYS A 55 -7.11 19.46 10.93
N LEU A 56 -7.91 19.12 11.93
CA LEU A 56 -7.80 17.86 12.67
C LEU A 56 -8.02 16.64 11.76
N LEU A 57 -8.96 16.72 10.83
CA LEU A 57 -9.22 15.63 9.89
C LEU A 57 -8.13 15.52 8.81
N VAL A 58 -7.57 16.65 8.38
CA VAL A 58 -6.41 16.67 7.47
C VAL A 58 -5.18 16.06 8.14
N SER A 59 -4.88 16.46 9.40
CA SER A 59 -3.76 15.89 10.17
C SER A 59 -3.91 14.38 10.46
N ARG A 60 -5.13 13.85 10.32
CA ARG A 60 -5.44 12.41 10.44
C ARG A 60 -5.61 11.72 9.09
N HIS A 61 -5.23 12.36 8.00
CA HIS A 61 -5.35 11.86 6.62
C HIS A 61 -6.78 11.42 6.24
N VAL A 62 -7.81 11.98 6.89
CA VAL A 62 -9.21 11.75 6.54
C VAL A 62 -9.67 12.67 5.42
N LEU A 63 -9.13 13.89 5.42
CA LEU A 63 -9.40 14.92 4.41
C LEU A 63 -8.08 15.42 3.80
N GLU A 64 -8.20 15.94 2.57
CA GLU A 64 -7.13 16.58 1.81
C GLU A 64 -7.57 17.97 1.38
N ILE A 65 -6.64 18.95 1.40
CA ILE A 65 -6.90 20.31 0.93
C ILE A 65 -6.21 20.50 -0.41
N GLU A 66 -7.00 20.69 -1.45
CA GLU A 66 -6.51 21.05 -2.77
C GLU A 66 -6.63 22.59 -2.95
N ARG A 67 -5.47 23.27 -3.08
CA ARG A 67 -5.44 24.74 -3.19
C ARG A 67 -6.30 25.23 -4.37
N GLY A 68 -7.21 26.14 -4.09
CA GLY A 68 -8.12 26.71 -5.09
C GLY A 68 -9.29 25.80 -5.52
N ARG A 69 -9.31 24.54 -5.09
CA ARG A 69 -10.37 23.59 -5.43
C ARG A 69 -11.28 23.26 -4.24
N GLY A 70 -10.71 23.20 -3.02
CA GLY A 70 -11.49 22.94 -1.82
C GLY A 70 -10.92 21.84 -0.94
N THR A 71 -11.78 21.28 -0.09
CA THR A 71 -11.45 20.17 0.80
C THR A 71 -12.15 18.90 0.30
N PHE A 72 -11.42 17.81 0.21
CA PHE A 72 -11.88 16.53 -0.32
C PHE A 72 -11.74 15.41 0.72
N VAL A 73 -12.58 14.40 0.64
CA VAL A 73 -12.37 13.15 1.38
C VAL A 73 -11.19 12.42 0.74
N ALA A 74 -10.19 12.05 1.55
CA ALA A 74 -9.01 11.34 1.04
C ALA A 74 -9.38 10.03 0.32
N ALA A 75 -8.57 9.61 -0.65
CA ALA A 75 -8.79 8.37 -1.40
C ALA A 75 -8.80 7.13 -0.48
N ILE A 76 -7.99 7.14 0.56
CA ILE A 76 -7.98 6.12 1.62
C ILE A 76 -8.05 6.85 2.98
N PRO A 77 -9.26 7.20 3.46
CA PRO A 77 -9.39 8.03 4.65
C PRO A 77 -8.76 7.38 5.89
N GLY A 78 -7.89 8.13 6.56
CA GLY A 78 -7.22 7.71 7.78
C GLY A 78 -5.93 6.92 7.59
N LEU A 79 -5.46 6.74 6.34
CA LEU A 79 -4.16 6.14 6.02
C LEU A 79 -3.17 7.26 5.65
N SER A 80 -2.06 7.36 6.38
CA SER A 80 -0.94 8.25 6.06
C SER A 80 0.03 7.58 5.09
N ASP A 81 0.95 8.34 4.51
CA ASP A 81 2.02 7.81 3.65
C ASP A 81 2.98 6.88 4.41
N ASP A 82 3.09 7.04 5.72
CA ASP A 82 3.85 6.17 6.61
C ASP A 82 3.03 5.81 7.85
N PRO A 83 2.07 4.87 7.74
CA PRO A 83 1.13 4.55 8.81
C PRO A 83 1.78 3.87 10.03
N PHE A 84 2.99 3.35 9.86
CA PHE A 84 3.74 2.63 10.91
C PHE A 84 4.98 3.39 11.39
N GLY A 85 5.27 4.58 10.84
CA GLY A 85 6.46 5.37 11.19
C GLY A 85 7.77 4.69 10.80
N LEU A 86 7.76 3.87 9.75
CA LEU A 86 8.92 3.07 9.35
C LEU A 86 10.06 3.91 8.78
N GLU A 87 9.79 5.10 8.27
CA GLU A 87 10.82 6.02 7.78
C GLU A 87 11.76 6.53 8.89
N PHE A 88 11.32 6.44 10.17
CA PHE A 88 12.13 6.81 11.34
C PHE A 88 12.94 5.63 11.91
N VAL A 89 12.83 4.44 11.33
CA VAL A 89 13.58 3.25 11.73
C VAL A 89 14.80 3.10 10.83
N SER A 90 15.98 2.88 11.43
CA SER A 90 17.20 2.69 10.62
C SER A 90 17.09 1.46 9.72
N GLU A 91 17.63 1.55 8.52
CA GLU A 91 17.58 0.48 7.51
C GLU A 91 18.13 -0.85 8.03
N SER A 92 19.21 -0.81 8.83
CA SER A 92 19.83 -1.98 9.42
C SER A 92 18.91 -2.76 10.39
N ILE A 93 17.94 -2.05 11.02
CA ILE A 93 16.90 -2.67 11.85
C ILE A 93 15.73 -3.08 10.98
N LEU A 94 15.31 -2.21 10.09
CA LEU A 94 14.08 -2.37 9.31
C LEU A 94 14.15 -3.56 8.34
N LYS A 95 15.25 -3.70 7.61
CA LYS A 95 15.43 -4.72 6.57
C LYS A 95 15.18 -6.15 7.07
N PRO A 96 15.85 -6.66 8.13
CA PRO A 96 15.61 -8.03 8.61
C PRO A 96 14.20 -8.21 9.18
N ASN A 97 13.61 -7.17 9.77
CA ASN A 97 12.25 -7.24 10.31
C ASN A 97 11.18 -7.29 9.20
N LEU A 98 11.35 -6.51 8.12
CA LEU A 98 10.47 -6.58 6.96
C LEU A 98 10.55 -7.94 6.26
N CYS A 99 11.76 -8.50 6.14
CA CYS A 99 11.93 -9.83 5.56
C CYS A 99 11.23 -10.90 6.40
N LEU A 100 11.42 -10.87 7.73
CA LEU A 100 10.73 -11.80 8.64
C LEU A 100 9.21 -11.66 8.54
N PHE A 101 8.71 -10.42 8.53
CA PHE A 101 7.29 -10.13 8.35
C PHE A 101 6.75 -10.76 7.06
N ARG A 102 7.39 -10.51 5.92
CA ARG A 102 7.00 -11.07 4.62
C ARG A 102 7.03 -12.59 4.63
N THR A 103 8.08 -13.20 5.19
CA THR A 103 8.23 -14.66 5.28
C THR A 103 7.07 -15.31 6.04
N ILE A 104 6.54 -14.64 7.05
CA ILE A 104 5.40 -15.14 7.84
C ILE A 104 4.06 -14.91 7.13
N VAL A 105 3.88 -13.74 6.52
CA VAL A 105 2.58 -13.28 6.03
C VAL A 105 2.32 -13.71 4.59
N GLU A 106 3.30 -13.56 3.68
CA GLU A 106 3.09 -13.75 2.24
C GLU A 106 2.64 -15.15 1.83
N PRO A 107 3.12 -16.26 2.40
CA PRO A 107 2.60 -17.57 2.03
C PRO A 107 1.09 -17.73 2.29
N GLY A 108 0.60 -17.15 3.39
CA GLY A 108 -0.83 -17.11 3.69
C GLY A 108 -1.62 -16.21 2.73
N VAL A 109 -1.05 -15.07 2.37
CA VAL A 109 -1.62 -14.13 1.38
C VAL A 109 -1.70 -14.79 0.00
N CYS A 110 -0.66 -15.52 -0.43
CA CYS A 110 -0.66 -16.27 -1.69
C CYS A 110 -1.78 -17.34 -1.72
N ALA A 111 -1.98 -18.06 -0.62
CA ALA A 111 -3.08 -19.03 -0.52
C ALA A 111 -4.45 -18.37 -0.66
N LEU A 112 -4.67 -17.24 0.01
CA LEU A 112 -5.92 -16.47 -0.10
C LEU A 112 -6.11 -15.88 -1.50
N ALA A 113 -5.04 -15.40 -2.13
CA ALA A 113 -5.06 -14.92 -3.51
C ALA A 113 -5.49 -16.03 -4.47
N ALA A 114 -4.94 -17.24 -4.35
CA ALA A 114 -5.35 -18.38 -5.16
C ALA A 114 -6.85 -18.72 -4.99
N ALA A 115 -7.36 -18.66 -3.76
CA ALA A 115 -8.77 -18.93 -3.48
C ALA A 115 -9.71 -17.86 -4.09
N ASN A 116 -9.31 -16.59 -4.08
CA ASN A 116 -10.22 -15.45 -4.29
C ASN A 116 -9.99 -14.69 -5.60
N ALA A 117 -8.81 -14.77 -6.26
CA ALA A 117 -8.48 -13.98 -7.43
C ALA A 117 -9.57 -14.05 -8.51
N SER A 118 -9.96 -12.93 -9.08
CA SER A 118 -10.85 -12.86 -10.24
C SER A 118 -10.10 -13.20 -11.53
N THR A 119 -10.84 -13.52 -12.60
CA THR A 119 -10.26 -13.78 -13.93
C THR A 119 -9.46 -12.56 -14.42
N HIS A 120 -10.00 -11.36 -14.29
CA HIS A 120 -9.33 -10.13 -14.68
C HIS A 120 -7.99 -9.92 -13.92
N GLN A 121 -7.98 -10.15 -12.60
CA GLN A 121 -6.75 -10.04 -11.82
C GLN A 121 -5.69 -11.08 -12.24
N LEU A 122 -6.11 -12.28 -12.65
CA LEU A 122 -5.18 -13.29 -13.19
C LEU A 122 -4.61 -12.90 -14.55
N GLU A 123 -5.41 -12.23 -15.39
CA GLU A 123 -4.96 -11.65 -16.66
C GLU A 123 -3.95 -10.52 -16.44
N ASP A 124 -4.23 -9.62 -15.48
CA ASP A 124 -3.30 -8.56 -15.08
C ASP A 124 -1.97 -9.14 -14.56
N MET A 125 -2.05 -10.18 -13.73
CA MET A 125 -0.86 -10.85 -13.19
C MET A 125 -0.03 -11.55 -14.26
N ALA A 126 -0.69 -12.15 -15.26
CA ALA A 126 0.00 -12.74 -16.41
C ALA A 126 0.82 -11.68 -17.17
N GLN A 127 0.23 -10.51 -17.45
CA GLN A 127 0.91 -9.41 -18.12
C GLN A 127 2.11 -8.89 -17.31
N GLN A 128 1.98 -8.81 -15.98
CA GLN A 128 3.08 -8.42 -15.12
C GLN A 128 4.23 -9.43 -15.16
N VAL A 129 3.92 -10.72 -15.07
CA VAL A 129 4.94 -11.79 -15.16
C VAL A 129 5.63 -11.79 -16.52
N ASP A 130 4.90 -11.58 -17.61
CA ASP A 130 5.47 -11.44 -18.95
C ASP A 130 6.42 -10.26 -19.04
N ARG A 131 6.05 -9.11 -18.45
CA ARG A 131 6.91 -7.91 -18.40
C ARG A 131 8.15 -8.13 -17.54
N MET A 132 8.02 -8.77 -16.38
CA MET A 132 9.17 -9.14 -15.54
C MET A 132 10.14 -10.06 -16.28
N ASN A 133 9.62 -11.05 -17.02
CA ASN A 133 10.41 -11.94 -17.86
C ASN A 133 11.13 -11.20 -19.00
N GLU A 134 10.51 -10.19 -19.59
CA GLU A 134 11.12 -9.34 -20.61
C GLU A 134 12.26 -8.51 -20.03
N ILE A 135 12.02 -7.80 -18.90
CA ILE A 135 13.05 -6.99 -18.22
C ILE A 135 14.25 -7.85 -17.84
N SER A 136 14.02 -9.06 -17.33
CA SER A 136 15.11 -9.99 -16.98
C SER A 136 16.00 -10.34 -18.16
N ARG A 137 15.44 -10.49 -19.36
CA ARG A 137 16.23 -10.73 -20.58
C ARG A 137 17.02 -9.47 -20.99
N LEU A 138 16.39 -8.30 -20.93
CA LEU A 138 17.01 -7.02 -21.26
C LEU A 138 18.18 -6.69 -20.34
N VAL A 139 18.06 -7.01 -19.04
CA VAL A 139 19.16 -6.82 -18.07
C VAL A 139 20.37 -7.70 -18.37
N VAL A 140 20.16 -8.91 -18.91
CA VAL A 140 21.27 -9.80 -19.33
C VAL A 140 22.04 -9.20 -20.53
N ASP A 141 21.33 -8.54 -21.45
CA ASP A 141 21.87 -8.00 -22.68
C ASP A 141 22.38 -6.56 -22.55
N SER A 142 22.00 -5.83 -21.50
CA SER A 142 22.34 -4.42 -21.26
C SER A 142 22.75 -4.17 -19.81
N SER A 143 22.96 -2.90 -19.44
CA SER A 143 23.23 -2.54 -18.04
C SER A 143 21.97 -2.61 -17.19
N ILE A 144 22.05 -3.23 -16.00
CA ILE A 144 20.95 -3.24 -15.02
C ILE A 144 20.53 -1.81 -14.62
N ASP A 145 21.46 -0.85 -14.65
CA ASP A 145 21.18 0.54 -14.28
C ASP A 145 20.10 1.19 -15.16
N GLU A 146 19.90 0.69 -16.39
CA GLU A 146 18.85 1.18 -17.29
C GLU A 146 17.45 0.64 -16.93
N TRP A 147 17.39 -0.51 -16.25
CA TRP A 147 16.14 -1.23 -16.02
C TRP A 147 15.76 -1.38 -14.55
N ILE A 148 16.63 -0.94 -13.63
CA ILE A 148 16.45 -1.19 -12.20
C ILE A 148 15.17 -0.56 -11.64
N ASP A 149 14.85 0.66 -12.04
CA ASP A 149 13.67 1.36 -11.56
C ASP A 149 12.40 0.64 -12.04
N GLU A 150 12.35 0.27 -13.31
CA GLU A 150 11.22 -0.49 -13.85
C GLU A 150 11.10 -1.87 -13.23
N PHE A 151 12.22 -2.54 -12.97
CA PHE A 151 12.24 -3.81 -12.26
C PHE A 151 11.64 -3.70 -10.86
N ILE A 152 12.01 -2.67 -10.10
CA ILE A 152 11.47 -2.40 -8.76
C ILE A 152 9.96 -2.12 -8.85
N ASP A 153 9.53 -1.32 -9.82
CA ASP A 153 8.12 -1.00 -10.02
C ASP A 153 7.29 -2.26 -10.33
N GLN A 154 7.80 -3.16 -11.17
CA GLN A 154 7.12 -4.44 -11.46
C GLN A 154 7.07 -5.36 -10.24
N GLU A 155 8.13 -5.41 -9.45
CA GLU A 155 8.17 -6.18 -8.20
C GLU A 155 7.11 -5.69 -7.19
N ILE A 156 7.04 -4.37 -7.00
CA ILE A 156 6.02 -3.74 -6.16
C ILE A 156 4.61 -4.03 -6.69
N ALA A 157 4.40 -3.88 -8.00
CA ALA A 157 3.11 -4.10 -8.64
C ALA A 157 2.66 -5.57 -8.51
N PHE A 158 3.56 -6.52 -8.71
CA PHE A 158 3.30 -7.95 -8.58
C PHE A 158 2.83 -8.32 -7.16
N HIS A 159 3.58 -7.92 -6.15
CA HIS A 159 3.21 -8.19 -4.76
C HIS A 159 1.91 -7.46 -4.37
N THR A 160 1.77 -6.19 -4.74
CA THR A 160 0.55 -5.41 -4.49
C THR A 160 -0.68 -6.10 -5.08
N LEU A 161 -0.57 -6.66 -6.28
CA LEU A 161 -1.68 -7.36 -6.92
C LEU A 161 -2.06 -8.65 -6.15
N ILE A 162 -1.08 -9.42 -5.66
CA ILE A 162 -1.34 -10.61 -4.81
C ILE A 162 -2.14 -10.22 -3.56
N TYR A 163 -1.76 -9.12 -2.90
CA TYR A 163 -2.48 -8.63 -1.72
C TYR A 163 -3.91 -8.19 -2.08
N LYS A 164 -4.13 -7.53 -3.20
CA LYS A 164 -5.47 -7.16 -3.72
C LYS A 164 -6.32 -8.37 -4.06
N MET A 165 -5.73 -9.44 -4.59
CA MET A 165 -6.41 -10.70 -4.91
C MET A 165 -7.00 -11.39 -3.69
N THR A 166 -6.55 -11.06 -2.48
CA THR A 166 -7.14 -11.61 -1.24
C THR A 166 -8.57 -11.13 -0.99
N HIS A 167 -8.99 -10.02 -1.60
CA HIS A 167 -10.23 -9.28 -1.32
C HIS A 167 -10.41 -8.98 0.18
N ASN A 168 -9.30 -8.77 0.89
CA ASN A 168 -9.27 -8.40 2.30
C ASN A 168 -8.67 -7.01 2.44
N VAL A 169 -9.52 -6.05 2.85
CA VAL A 169 -9.15 -4.64 2.97
C VAL A 169 -7.94 -4.40 3.89
N VAL A 170 -7.71 -5.27 4.89
CA VAL A 170 -6.55 -5.14 5.79
C VAL A 170 -5.28 -5.46 5.04
N PHE A 171 -5.25 -6.58 4.30
CA PHE A 171 -4.10 -6.93 3.47
C PHE A 171 -3.85 -5.89 2.37
N GLU A 172 -4.90 -5.40 1.71
CA GLU A 172 -4.77 -4.34 0.71
C GLU A 172 -4.10 -3.07 1.27
N ARG A 173 -4.41 -2.71 2.52
CA ARG A 173 -3.79 -1.55 3.19
C ARG A 173 -2.37 -1.81 3.71
N MET A 174 -1.90 -3.05 3.70
CA MET A 174 -0.52 -3.41 4.08
C MET A 174 0.46 -3.32 2.90
N THR A 175 0.01 -2.99 1.70
CA THR A 175 0.88 -2.92 0.50
C THR A 175 2.00 -1.91 0.62
N ASP A 176 1.86 -0.83 1.42
CA ASP A 176 2.95 0.12 1.69
C ASP A 176 4.13 -0.54 2.38
N ILE A 177 3.87 -1.46 3.32
CA ILE A 177 4.94 -2.22 3.99
C ILE A 177 5.70 -3.07 2.96
N ILE A 178 4.97 -3.66 2.01
CA ILE A 178 5.57 -4.49 0.95
C ILE A 178 6.41 -3.63 0.01
N SER A 179 5.87 -2.49 -0.43
CA SER A 179 6.61 -1.54 -1.28
C SER A 179 7.91 -1.08 -0.62
N ARG A 180 7.87 -0.68 0.65
CA ARG A 180 9.08 -0.32 1.42
C ARG A 180 10.07 -1.48 1.53
N SER A 181 9.58 -2.70 1.77
CA SER A 181 10.43 -3.89 1.82
C SER A 181 11.14 -4.15 0.50
N VAL A 182 10.43 -4.03 -0.62
CA VAL A 182 10.99 -4.19 -1.95
C VAL A 182 12.06 -3.11 -2.22
N ILE A 183 11.75 -1.84 -1.98
CA ILE A 183 12.69 -0.72 -2.20
C ILE A 183 13.96 -0.90 -1.37
N ILE A 184 13.85 -1.18 -0.07
CA ILE A 184 15.01 -1.37 0.82
C ILE A 184 15.87 -2.55 0.37
N ASN A 185 15.26 -3.65 -0.06
CA ASN A 185 15.99 -4.80 -0.57
C ASN A 185 16.66 -4.49 -1.92
N SER A 186 16.03 -3.70 -2.77
CA SER A 186 16.54 -3.33 -4.09
C SER A 186 17.70 -2.34 -4.04
N THR A 187 17.70 -1.41 -3.10
CA THR A 187 18.81 -0.44 -2.90
C THR A 187 20.06 -1.10 -2.32
N ALA A 188 19.94 -2.28 -1.71
CA ALA A 188 21.12 -3.02 -1.29
C ALA A 188 21.93 -3.45 -2.52
N LEU A 189 23.16 -2.99 -2.63
CA LEU A 189 24.16 -3.21 -3.68
C LEU A 189 24.32 -4.66 -4.20
N ASN A 190 23.65 -5.61 -3.56
CA ASN A 190 23.70 -7.03 -3.87
C ASN A 190 23.04 -7.39 -5.22
N TYR A 191 22.16 -6.55 -5.77
CA TYR A 191 21.57 -6.79 -7.07
C TYR A 191 22.59 -6.74 -8.21
N ARG A 192 23.65 -5.96 -8.08
CA ARG A 192 24.62 -5.71 -9.16
C ARG A 192 25.60 -6.85 -9.41
N GLN A 193 25.86 -7.74 -8.46
CA GLN A 193 26.96 -8.72 -8.58
C GLN A 193 26.59 -10.19 -8.47
N ALA A 194 25.43 -10.53 -7.91
CA ALA A 194 25.06 -11.92 -7.62
C ALA A 194 23.59 -12.26 -7.90
N PHE A 195 22.79 -11.34 -8.48
CA PHE A 195 21.39 -11.58 -8.68
C PHE A 195 21.14 -12.44 -9.93
N ASP A 196 20.59 -13.63 -9.72
CA ASP A 196 20.20 -14.54 -10.80
C ASP A 196 18.79 -14.18 -11.30
N PHE A 197 18.72 -13.32 -12.32
CA PHE A 197 17.47 -12.91 -12.94
C PHE A 197 16.68 -14.07 -13.53
N SER A 198 17.32 -15.13 -14.00
CA SER A 198 16.67 -16.31 -14.52
C SER A 198 15.91 -17.03 -13.41
N LYS A 199 16.58 -17.28 -12.28
CA LYS A 199 15.97 -17.89 -11.11
C LYS A 199 14.87 -17.02 -10.51
N TYR A 200 15.05 -15.70 -10.52
CA TYR A 200 14.05 -14.74 -10.06
C TYR A 200 12.75 -14.87 -10.86
N THR A 201 12.82 -14.83 -12.20
CA THR A 201 11.64 -14.93 -13.05
C THR A 201 10.98 -16.30 -13.00
N GLU A 202 11.78 -17.38 -12.86
CA GLU A 202 11.26 -18.73 -12.66
C GLU A 202 10.37 -18.84 -11.41
N ILE A 203 10.81 -18.26 -10.29
CA ILE A 203 10.08 -18.28 -9.02
C ILE A 203 8.78 -17.47 -9.10
N HIS A 204 8.80 -16.28 -9.70
CA HIS A 204 7.61 -15.44 -9.88
C HIS A 204 6.62 -16.11 -10.84
N THR A 205 7.11 -16.71 -11.91
CA THR A 205 6.30 -17.49 -12.86
C THR A 205 5.66 -18.70 -12.19
N ALA A 206 6.41 -19.42 -11.34
CA ALA A 206 5.87 -20.56 -10.59
C ALA A 206 4.77 -20.14 -9.61
N LEU A 207 4.96 -19.01 -8.91
CA LEU A 207 3.97 -18.44 -8.00
C LEU A 207 2.70 -18.01 -8.76
N TYR A 208 2.85 -17.33 -9.90
CA TYR A 208 1.72 -17.01 -10.77
C TYR A 208 0.93 -18.26 -11.16
N HIS A 209 1.59 -19.30 -11.67
CA HIS A 209 0.92 -20.54 -12.07
C HIS A 209 0.21 -21.23 -10.90
N ALA A 210 0.79 -21.18 -9.70
CA ALA A 210 0.16 -21.73 -8.50
C ALA A 210 -1.13 -20.96 -8.15
N ILE A 211 -1.10 -19.62 -8.18
CA ILE A 211 -2.28 -18.78 -7.94
C ILE A 211 -3.32 -18.98 -9.06
N ALA A 212 -2.90 -18.99 -10.31
CA ALA A 212 -3.79 -19.18 -11.46
C ALA A 212 -4.46 -20.55 -11.50
N SER A 213 -3.81 -21.58 -10.95
CA SER A 213 -4.40 -22.93 -10.82
C SER A 213 -5.49 -23.02 -9.74
N LYS A 214 -5.71 -21.95 -8.97
CA LYS A 214 -6.70 -21.92 -7.87
C LYS A 214 -6.45 -22.99 -6.82
N ASP A 215 -5.18 -23.29 -6.55
CA ASP A 215 -4.72 -24.24 -5.54
C ASP A 215 -4.05 -23.48 -4.38
N PRO A 216 -4.76 -23.25 -3.26
CA PRO A 216 -4.24 -22.51 -2.12
C PRO A 216 -3.01 -23.15 -1.45
N ASP A 217 -2.96 -24.49 -1.40
CA ASP A 217 -1.87 -25.18 -0.74
C ASP A 217 -0.59 -25.07 -1.59
N ARG A 218 -0.72 -25.22 -2.90
CA ARG A 218 0.38 -25.01 -3.84
C ARG A 218 0.85 -23.57 -3.85
N ALA A 219 -0.07 -22.60 -3.87
CA ALA A 219 0.27 -21.18 -3.82
C ALA A 219 1.00 -20.82 -2.52
N LYS A 220 0.58 -21.40 -1.39
CA LYS A 220 1.26 -21.23 -0.10
C LYS A 220 2.69 -21.79 -0.13
N ALA A 221 2.88 -22.99 -0.68
CA ALA A 221 4.20 -23.61 -0.81
C ALA A 221 5.13 -22.75 -1.69
N CYS A 222 4.66 -22.32 -2.87
CA CYS A 222 5.42 -21.41 -3.74
C CYS A 222 5.73 -20.07 -3.05
N GLY A 223 4.82 -19.54 -2.24
CA GLY A 223 5.06 -18.33 -1.43
C GLY A 223 6.21 -18.50 -0.43
N TYR A 224 6.33 -19.66 0.21
CA TYR A 224 7.49 -19.99 1.05
C TYR A 224 8.79 -20.08 0.27
N GLU A 225 8.78 -20.73 -0.89
CA GLU A 225 9.96 -20.86 -1.76
C GLU A 225 10.41 -19.47 -2.27
N HIS A 226 9.45 -18.64 -2.68
CA HIS A 226 9.69 -17.26 -3.08
C HIS A 226 10.41 -16.48 -1.97
N MET A 227 9.89 -16.49 -0.75
CA MET A 227 10.48 -15.78 0.38
C MET A 227 11.83 -16.35 0.82
N ALA A 228 12.03 -17.68 0.75
CA ALA A 228 13.30 -18.32 1.09
C ALA A 228 14.42 -17.86 0.15
N THR A 229 14.13 -17.60 -1.10
CA THR A 229 15.12 -17.10 -2.08
C THR A 229 15.58 -15.69 -1.72
N PHE A 230 14.66 -14.82 -1.27
CA PHE A 230 15.00 -13.46 -0.84
C PHE A 230 15.74 -13.40 0.48
N SER A 231 15.49 -14.33 1.41
CA SER A 231 16.18 -14.39 2.70
C SER A 231 17.67 -14.76 2.60
N LEU A 232 18.11 -15.32 1.49
CA LEU A 232 19.53 -15.62 1.24
C LEU A 232 20.38 -14.36 0.96
N PHE A 233 19.75 -13.22 0.75
CA PHE A 233 20.42 -11.93 0.48
C PHE A 233 20.47 -11.00 1.71
N LEU A 234 20.10 -11.46 2.89
CA LEU A 234 20.19 -10.77 4.18
C LEU A 234 21.50 -11.07 4.88
#